data_929ccc70a40acf2159efc0ddff66433b
#
_entry.id   929ccc70a40acf2159efc0ddff66433b
#
_cell.length_a   1.000
_cell.length_b   1.000
_cell.length_c   1.000
_cell.angle_alpha   90.00
_cell.angle_beta   90.00
_cell.angle_gamma   90.00
#
_symmetry.space_group_name_H-M   'P 1'
#
loop_
_entity.id
_entity.type
_entity.pdbx_description
1 polymer ?
#
loop_
_entity_poly.entity_id
_entity_poly.type
_entity_poly.pdbx_seq_one_letter_code
_entity_poly.pdbx_strand_id
1 'polypeptide(L)'
;MNDTVTIITSVTNNQIVKSFGGADYQPLKFSPGSEFLVSQHLVHDLQSLASVIGRLEGDPTKAVIRGLPLLPENEPVARQSQNFSTTSRHWCMIDIDSLPWDGDLHDHKAMLEYASSQLPPEFQQADCWYHFSSSMGIKAGIRVHLWYWLER
;
A
#
# COMPACT_ATOMS: atom_id res chain seq x y z
N MET A 1 -3.61 -1.74 -21.04
CA MET A 1 -3.23 -0.30 -20.92
C MET A 1 -2.00 -0.21 -20.05
N ASN A 2 -1.14 0.80 -20.24
CA ASN A 2 0.06 0.95 -19.41
C ASN A 2 -0.16 2.05 -18.37
N ASP A 3 0.29 1.80 -17.14
CA ASP A 3 0.35 2.78 -16.06
C ASP A 3 1.65 2.60 -15.28
N THR A 4 1.89 3.38 -14.27
CA THR A 4 3.06 3.26 -13.40
C THR A 4 2.69 3.22 -11.93
N VAL A 5 3.52 2.55 -11.14
CA VAL A 5 3.52 2.63 -9.67
C VAL A 5 4.73 3.45 -9.26
N THR A 6 4.49 4.50 -8.50
CA THR A 6 5.57 5.34 -7.95
C THR A 6 5.98 4.79 -6.58
N ILE A 7 7.26 4.46 -6.43
CA ILE A 7 7.84 3.97 -5.19
C ILE A 7 8.82 5.01 -4.66
N ILE A 8 8.66 5.36 -3.39
CA ILE A 8 9.65 6.16 -2.65
C ILE A 8 10.53 5.26 -1.81
N THR A 9 11.83 5.54 -1.80
CA THR A 9 12.83 4.83 -1.01
C THR A 9 13.58 5.82 -0.13
N SER A 10 13.75 5.52 1.14
CA SER A 10 14.50 6.36 2.07
C SER A 10 15.96 6.52 1.62
N VAL A 11 16.46 7.77 1.46
CA VAL A 11 17.87 8.03 1.13
C VAL A 11 18.82 7.64 2.25
N THR A 12 18.36 7.64 3.49
CA THR A 12 19.15 7.32 4.69
C THR A 12 19.00 5.87 5.11
N ASN A 13 18.31 5.05 4.31
CA ASN A 13 17.96 3.67 4.65
C ASN A 13 17.14 3.53 5.95
N ASN A 14 16.48 4.61 6.36
CA ASN A 14 15.62 4.61 7.53
C ASN A 14 14.27 3.96 7.20
N GLN A 15 13.68 3.36 8.22
CA GLN A 15 12.32 2.83 8.13
C GLN A 15 11.32 3.98 7.90
N ILE A 16 10.45 3.83 6.91
CA ILE A 16 9.40 4.81 6.56
C ILE A 16 7.97 4.27 6.71
N VAL A 17 7.84 3.00 7.07
CA VAL A 17 6.57 2.36 7.39
C VAL A 17 6.52 1.95 8.85
N LYS A 18 5.31 1.86 9.41
CA LYS A 18 5.13 1.42 10.80
C LYS A 18 5.49 -0.05 10.94
N SER A 19 6.19 -0.38 12.02
CA SER A 19 6.38 -1.74 12.48
C SER A 19 6.08 -1.84 13.98
N PHE A 20 5.86 -3.05 14.43
CA PHE A 20 5.52 -3.35 15.81
C PHE A 20 6.54 -4.37 16.34
N GLY A 21 6.92 -4.24 17.60
CA GLY A 21 7.90 -5.13 18.20
C GLY A 21 7.73 -5.25 19.71
N GLY A 22 8.54 -6.15 20.31
CA GLY A 22 8.44 -6.50 21.73
C GLY A 22 7.29 -7.43 22.04
N ALA A 23 7.21 -7.92 23.29
CA ALA A 23 6.18 -8.85 23.74
C ALA A 23 4.77 -8.25 23.66
N ASP A 24 4.65 -6.94 23.79
CA ASP A 24 3.37 -6.22 23.79
C ASP A 24 3.02 -5.60 22.44
N TYR A 25 3.76 -5.94 21.38
CA TYR A 25 3.54 -5.41 20.02
C TYR A 25 3.40 -3.89 19.97
N GLN A 26 4.28 -3.17 20.66
CA GLN A 26 4.24 -1.70 20.64
C GLN A 26 4.79 -1.15 19.32
N PRO A 27 4.25 0.00 18.85
CA PRO A 27 4.80 0.66 17.67
C PRO A 27 6.27 1.03 17.90
N LEU A 28 7.15 0.58 17.02
CA LEU A 28 8.55 0.96 17.08
C LEU A 28 8.71 2.43 16.65
N LYS A 29 9.51 3.18 17.41
CA LYS A 29 9.84 4.55 17.05
C LYS A 29 10.76 4.54 15.83
N PHE A 30 10.44 5.37 14.85
CA PHE A 30 11.26 5.57 13.67
C PHE A 30 11.20 7.03 13.21
N SER A 31 12.24 7.45 12.50
CA SER A 31 12.29 8.74 11.83
C SER A 31 12.28 8.50 10.32
N PRO A 32 11.18 8.80 9.63
CA PRO A 32 11.05 8.47 8.21
C PRO A 32 12.00 9.26 7.30
N GLY A 33 12.70 10.25 7.85
CA GLY A 33 13.47 11.18 7.03
C GLY A 33 12.59 12.20 6.31
N SER A 34 13.22 13.13 5.60
CA SER A 34 12.54 14.19 4.86
C SER A 34 12.68 14.04 3.34
N GLU A 35 13.63 13.25 2.87
CA GLU A 35 13.97 13.08 1.45
C GLU A 35 13.96 11.61 1.06
N PHE A 36 13.53 11.36 -0.16
CA PHE A 36 13.35 10.03 -0.72
C PHE A 36 13.83 10.00 -2.16
N LEU A 37 14.45 8.90 -2.56
CA LEU A 37 14.60 8.57 -3.97
C LEU A 37 13.27 8.08 -4.51
N VAL A 38 12.95 8.46 -5.73
CA VAL A 38 11.70 8.08 -6.40
C VAL A 38 12.00 7.23 -7.60
N SER A 39 11.27 6.13 -7.75
CA SER A 39 11.31 5.29 -8.94
C SER A 39 9.90 5.01 -9.46
N GLN A 40 9.78 4.80 -10.78
CA GLN A 40 8.53 4.43 -11.43
C GLN A 40 8.65 3.03 -12.02
N HIS A 41 7.62 2.22 -11.80
CA HIS A 41 7.54 0.84 -12.27
C HIS A 41 6.33 0.67 -13.18
N LEU A 42 6.57 0.29 -14.42
CA LEU A 42 5.52 0.06 -15.41
C LEU A 42 4.65 -1.13 -14.98
N VAL A 43 3.35 -0.93 -15.07
CA VAL A 43 2.31 -1.95 -14.82
C VAL A 43 1.25 -1.87 -15.92
N HIS A 44 0.61 -2.98 -16.26
CA HIS A 44 -0.36 -3.05 -17.36
C HIS A 44 -1.60 -3.87 -17.03
N ASP A 45 -1.61 -4.53 -15.89
CA ASP A 45 -2.71 -5.35 -15.35
C ASP A 45 -2.58 -5.54 -13.84
N LEU A 46 -3.54 -6.22 -13.24
CA LEU A 46 -3.53 -6.54 -11.81
C LEU A 46 -2.33 -7.42 -11.42
N GLN A 47 -1.91 -8.35 -12.27
CA GLN A 47 -0.81 -9.26 -11.95
C GLN A 47 0.54 -8.53 -11.91
N SER A 48 0.80 -7.65 -12.88
CA SER A 48 2.00 -6.81 -12.88
C SER A 48 2.01 -5.82 -11.70
N LEU A 49 0.85 -5.24 -11.36
CA LEU A 49 0.67 -4.43 -10.16
C LEU A 49 1.00 -5.22 -8.89
N ALA A 50 0.39 -6.39 -8.72
CA ALA A 50 0.64 -7.30 -7.59
C ALA A 50 2.13 -7.69 -7.48
N SER A 51 2.78 -7.94 -8.61
CA SER A 51 4.21 -8.26 -8.67
C SER A 51 5.09 -7.10 -8.21
N VAL A 52 4.74 -5.85 -8.56
CA VAL A 52 5.48 -4.66 -8.10
C VAL A 52 5.29 -4.45 -6.61
N ILE A 53 4.04 -4.50 -6.12
CA ILE A 53 3.72 -4.29 -4.71
C ILE A 53 4.31 -5.41 -3.83
N GLY A 54 4.17 -6.67 -4.26
CA GLY A 54 4.67 -7.84 -3.51
C GLY A 54 6.19 -7.81 -3.29
N ARG A 55 6.97 -7.20 -4.19
CA ARG A 55 8.42 -7.01 -4.00
C ARG A 55 8.78 -6.02 -2.89
N LEU A 56 7.83 -5.24 -2.40
CA LEU A 56 8.04 -4.31 -1.29
C LEU A 56 7.79 -4.97 0.07
N GLU A 57 7.23 -6.18 0.07
CA GLU A 57 6.97 -6.93 1.29
C GLU A 57 8.27 -7.17 2.06
N GLY A 58 8.24 -6.84 3.36
CA GLY A 58 9.42 -6.96 4.22
C GLY A 58 10.46 -5.84 4.07
N ASP A 59 10.28 -4.89 3.15
CA ASP A 59 11.20 -3.75 3.01
C ASP A 59 10.61 -2.48 3.68
N PRO A 60 11.01 -2.17 4.92
CA PRO A 60 10.46 -1.04 5.65
C PRO A 60 10.97 0.33 5.15
N THR A 61 11.93 0.34 4.22
CA THR A 61 12.53 1.56 3.67
C THR A 61 11.81 2.10 2.44
N LYS A 62 10.79 1.39 1.97
CA LYS A 62 10.03 1.73 0.76
C LYS A 62 8.55 1.89 1.02
N ALA A 63 7.91 2.74 0.21
CA ALA A 63 6.46 2.89 0.20
C ALA A 63 5.95 3.28 -1.20
N VAL A 64 4.69 2.93 -1.45
CA VAL A 64 3.99 3.36 -2.67
C VAL A 64 3.35 4.72 -2.44
N ILE A 65 3.42 5.57 -3.45
CA ILE A 65 2.64 6.81 -3.52
C ILE A 65 1.88 6.89 -4.86
N ARG A 66 0.76 7.58 -4.84
CA ARG A 66 -0.11 7.67 -6.03
C ARG A 66 0.39 8.69 -7.06
N GLY A 67 1.02 9.76 -6.61
CA GLY A 67 1.45 10.86 -7.47
C GLY A 67 2.58 10.48 -8.45
N LEU A 68 2.69 11.23 -9.54
CA LEU A 68 3.86 11.18 -10.40
C LEU A 68 4.90 12.19 -9.92
N PRO A 69 6.20 11.82 -9.84
CA PRO A 69 7.24 12.77 -9.48
C PRO A 69 7.35 13.87 -10.54
N LEU A 70 7.57 15.09 -10.09
CA LEU A 70 7.83 16.25 -10.96
C LEU A 70 9.34 16.48 -11.18
N LEU A 71 10.17 15.77 -10.42
CA LEU A 71 11.63 15.78 -10.56
C LEU A 71 12.12 14.51 -11.28
N PRO A 72 13.31 14.56 -11.90
CA PRO A 72 13.91 13.38 -12.50
C PRO A 72 14.08 12.23 -11.51
N GLU A 73 14.07 11.01 -12.04
CA GLU A 73 14.40 9.83 -11.24
C GLU A 73 15.80 9.95 -10.62
N ASN A 74 15.96 9.39 -9.43
CA ASN A 74 17.20 9.38 -8.63
C ASN A 74 17.62 10.73 -8.05
N GLU A 75 16.84 11.78 -8.18
CA GLU A 75 17.04 12.99 -7.38
C GLU A 75 16.28 12.87 -6.05
N PRO A 76 16.91 13.20 -4.91
CA PRO A 76 16.22 13.21 -3.63
C PRO A 76 15.07 14.22 -3.63
N VAL A 77 13.90 13.78 -3.19
CA VAL A 77 12.68 14.60 -3.16
C VAL A 77 11.97 14.48 -1.82
N ALA A 78 11.49 15.61 -1.30
CA ALA A 78 10.63 15.60 -0.13
C ALA A 78 9.22 15.08 -0.48
N ARG A 79 8.63 14.25 0.39
CA ARG A 79 7.26 13.75 0.23
C ARG A 79 6.24 14.85 0.52
N GLN A 80 6.14 15.80 -0.37
CA GLN A 80 5.23 16.94 -0.31
C GLN A 80 4.42 17.02 -1.60
N SER A 81 3.16 17.45 -1.51
CA SER A 81 2.22 17.48 -2.64
C SER A 81 2.74 18.29 -3.83
N GLN A 82 3.53 19.33 -3.59
CA GLN A 82 4.14 20.16 -4.63
C GLN A 82 5.18 19.44 -5.49
N ASN A 83 5.72 18.32 -5.03
CA ASN A 83 6.73 17.52 -5.75
C ASN A 83 6.11 16.39 -6.59
N PHE A 84 4.79 16.24 -6.53
CA PHE A 84 4.07 15.17 -7.22
C PHE A 84 2.82 15.71 -7.90
N SER A 85 2.64 15.37 -9.16
CA SER A 85 1.41 15.69 -9.87
C SER A 85 0.31 14.68 -9.56
N THR A 86 -0.92 15.18 -9.46
CA THR A 86 -2.11 14.32 -9.45
C THR A 86 -2.35 13.82 -10.88
N THR A 87 -2.48 12.51 -11.02
CA THR A 87 -2.82 11.88 -12.29
C THR A 87 -3.86 10.79 -12.10
N SER A 88 -4.64 10.56 -13.14
CA SER A 88 -5.51 9.39 -13.18
C SER A 88 -4.68 8.13 -13.30
N ARG A 89 -5.04 7.10 -12.53
CA ARG A 89 -4.40 5.80 -12.55
C ARG A 89 -5.37 4.74 -13.03
N HIS A 90 -4.84 3.70 -13.68
CA HIS A 90 -5.57 2.47 -13.97
C HIS A 90 -5.59 1.51 -12.78
N TRP A 91 -5.13 1.93 -11.64
CA TRP A 91 -5.19 1.17 -10.40
C TRP A 91 -5.65 2.06 -9.24
N CYS A 92 -6.28 1.42 -8.27
CA CYS A 92 -6.56 2.06 -6.99
C CYS A 92 -6.22 1.12 -5.83
N MET A 93 -6.02 1.71 -4.67
CA MET A 93 -5.89 1.00 -3.41
C MET A 93 -6.99 1.49 -2.48
N ILE A 94 -7.72 0.54 -1.90
CA ILE A 94 -8.71 0.78 -0.85
C ILE A 94 -8.08 0.33 0.46
N ASP A 95 -7.94 1.29 1.38
CA ASP A 95 -7.43 1.04 2.73
C ASP A 95 -8.61 0.80 3.66
N ILE A 96 -8.73 -0.42 4.15
CA ILE A 96 -9.71 -0.79 5.16
C ILE A 96 -8.98 -0.86 6.50
N ASP A 97 -9.32 0.07 7.39
CA ASP A 97 -8.70 0.20 8.70
C ASP A 97 -9.76 0.08 9.80
N SER A 98 -9.63 -0.92 10.66
CA SER A 98 -10.52 -1.16 11.81
C SER A 98 -11.96 -1.61 11.46
N LEU A 99 -12.16 -2.35 10.36
CA LEU A 99 -13.48 -2.95 10.08
C LEU A 99 -13.80 -3.99 11.17
N PRO A 100 -14.93 -3.84 11.90
CA PRO A 100 -15.29 -4.76 12.96
C PRO A 100 -15.31 -6.22 12.50
N TRP A 101 -14.69 -7.11 13.27
CA TRP A 101 -14.60 -8.54 12.98
C TRP A 101 -14.56 -9.33 14.28
N ASP A 102 -15.43 -10.31 14.41
CA ASP A 102 -15.56 -11.22 15.57
C ASP A 102 -15.24 -12.68 15.20
N GLY A 103 -14.90 -12.95 13.94
CA GLY A 103 -14.52 -14.28 13.45
C GLY A 103 -13.05 -14.62 13.69
N ASP A 104 -12.63 -15.76 13.13
CA ASP A 104 -11.26 -16.24 13.21
C ASP A 104 -10.32 -15.33 12.40
N LEU A 105 -9.25 -14.86 13.03
CA LEU A 105 -8.20 -14.04 12.39
C LEU A 105 -7.31 -14.85 11.41
N HIS A 106 -7.38 -16.17 11.44
CA HIS A 106 -6.70 -17.06 10.50
C HIS A 106 -7.55 -17.41 9.27
N ASP A 107 -8.86 -17.13 9.31
CA ASP A 107 -9.74 -17.30 8.15
C ASP A 107 -9.66 -16.08 7.23
N HIS A 108 -8.53 -15.97 6.52
CA HIS A 108 -8.27 -14.87 5.60
C HIS A 108 -9.34 -14.77 4.51
N LYS A 109 -9.88 -15.90 4.06
CA LYS A 109 -10.92 -15.92 3.02
C LYS A 109 -12.20 -15.25 3.52
N ALA A 110 -12.70 -15.66 4.69
CA ALA A 110 -13.91 -15.06 5.26
C ALA A 110 -13.73 -13.56 5.56
N MET A 111 -12.55 -13.17 6.06
CA MET A 111 -12.24 -11.75 6.28
C MET A 111 -12.27 -10.93 4.99
N LEU A 112 -11.71 -11.46 3.90
CA LEU A 112 -11.70 -10.77 2.61
C LEU A 112 -13.09 -10.70 1.97
N GLU A 113 -13.87 -11.78 2.02
CA GLU A 113 -15.25 -11.80 1.58
C GLU A 113 -16.09 -10.77 2.33
N TYR A 114 -15.94 -10.70 3.64
CA TYR A 114 -16.63 -9.71 4.46
C TYR A 114 -16.17 -8.29 4.14
N ALA A 115 -14.86 -8.03 4.06
CA ALA A 115 -14.31 -6.73 3.71
C ALA A 115 -14.81 -6.25 2.34
N SER A 116 -14.78 -7.13 1.33
CA SER A 116 -15.26 -6.83 -0.01
C SER A 116 -16.76 -6.54 -0.03
N SER A 117 -17.57 -7.24 0.79
CA SER A 117 -19.01 -7.00 0.88
C SER A 117 -19.39 -5.61 1.41
N GLN A 118 -18.47 -4.91 2.06
CA GLN A 118 -18.67 -3.54 2.54
C GLN A 118 -18.37 -2.48 1.48
N LEU A 119 -17.83 -2.88 0.34
CA LEU A 119 -17.48 -1.97 -0.76
C LEU A 119 -18.68 -1.75 -1.70
N PRO A 120 -18.62 -0.71 -2.55
CA PRO A 120 -19.57 -0.55 -3.64
C PRO A 120 -19.64 -1.80 -4.55
N PRO A 121 -20.80 -2.09 -5.15
CA PRO A 121 -21.01 -3.31 -5.93
C PRO A 121 -19.97 -3.56 -7.03
N GLU A 122 -19.40 -2.51 -7.60
CA GLU A 122 -18.38 -2.57 -8.66
C GLU A 122 -17.09 -3.25 -8.19
N PHE A 123 -16.79 -3.15 -6.88
CA PHE A 123 -15.60 -3.76 -6.29
C PHE A 123 -15.85 -5.15 -5.72
N GLN A 124 -17.11 -5.49 -5.39
CA GLN A 124 -17.44 -6.76 -4.74
C GLN A 124 -17.20 -7.98 -5.65
N GLN A 125 -17.29 -7.79 -6.97
CA GLN A 125 -17.12 -8.85 -7.97
C GLN A 125 -15.82 -8.69 -8.77
N ALA A 126 -15.02 -7.66 -8.50
CA ALA A 126 -13.77 -7.41 -9.18
C ALA A 126 -12.63 -8.18 -8.54
N ASP A 127 -11.74 -8.71 -9.37
CA ASP A 127 -10.49 -9.29 -8.90
C ASP A 127 -9.63 -8.23 -8.21
N CYS A 128 -9.06 -8.58 -7.07
CA CYS A 128 -8.12 -7.72 -6.36
C CYS A 128 -6.90 -8.51 -5.87
N TRP A 129 -5.79 -7.81 -5.74
CA TRP A 129 -4.67 -8.26 -4.94
C TRP A 129 -4.75 -7.60 -3.57
N TYR A 130 -4.35 -8.31 -2.52
CA TYR A 130 -4.44 -7.79 -1.16
C TYR A 130 -3.20 -8.08 -0.34
N HIS A 131 -3.01 -7.27 0.71
CA HIS A 131 -2.13 -7.60 1.82
C HIS A 131 -2.69 -7.02 3.11
N PHE A 132 -2.48 -7.72 4.20
CA PHE A 132 -2.85 -7.19 5.51
C PHE A 132 -1.86 -6.12 5.96
N SER A 133 -2.36 -5.10 6.67
CA SER A 133 -1.50 -4.06 7.23
C SER A 133 -0.64 -4.63 8.36
N SER A 134 0.48 -3.96 8.67
CA SER A 134 1.39 -4.35 9.77
C SER A 134 0.72 -4.39 11.16
N SER A 135 -0.45 -3.82 11.30
CA SER A 135 -1.23 -3.82 12.54
C SER A 135 -2.35 -4.86 12.58
N MET A 136 -2.49 -5.68 11.52
CA MET A 136 -3.46 -6.77 11.51
C MET A 136 -3.14 -7.80 12.59
N GLY A 137 -4.16 -8.22 13.35
CA GLY A 137 -3.98 -9.12 14.50
C GLY A 137 -3.38 -8.48 15.74
N ILE A 138 -2.87 -7.24 15.67
CA ILE A 138 -2.36 -6.46 16.79
C ILE A 138 -3.42 -5.48 17.30
N LYS A 139 -4.08 -4.80 16.36
CA LYS A 139 -5.19 -3.89 16.64
C LYS A 139 -6.50 -4.54 16.24
N ALA A 140 -7.58 -4.16 16.89
CA ALA A 140 -8.91 -4.69 16.62
C ALA A 140 -9.37 -4.45 15.18
N GLY A 141 -10.16 -5.39 14.67
CA GLY A 141 -10.80 -5.36 13.37
C GLY A 141 -9.88 -5.73 12.19
N ILE A 142 -10.50 -5.93 11.03
CA ILE A 142 -9.79 -6.22 9.79
C ILE A 142 -9.05 -4.95 9.33
N ARG A 143 -7.79 -5.15 8.93
CA ARG A 143 -6.88 -4.10 8.45
C ARG A 143 -6.19 -4.61 7.20
N VAL A 144 -6.70 -4.22 6.05
CA VAL A 144 -6.27 -4.77 4.76
C VAL A 144 -6.24 -3.69 3.70
N HIS A 145 -5.28 -3.76 2.81
CA HIS A 145 -5.20 -2.97 1.59
C HIS A 145 -5.64 -3.84 0.42
N LEU A 146 -6.65 -3.40 -0.30
CA LEU A 146 -7.18 -4.05 -1.49
C LEU A 146 -6.76 -3.24 -2.71
N TRP A 147 -6.10 -3.88 -3.66
CA TRP A 147 -5.58 -3.25 -4.87
C TRP A 147 -6.37 -3.77 -6.08
N TYR A 148 -6.88 -2.85 -6.86
CA TYR A 148 -7.70 -3.13 -8.03
C TYR A 148 -7.06 -2.56 -9.28
N TRP A 149 -7.24 -3.28 -10.39
CA TRP A 149 -6.97 -2.75 -11.71
C TRP A 149 -8.27 -2.20 -12.30
N LEU A 150 -8.25 -0.96 -12.75
CA LEU A 150 -9.44 -0.26 -13.24
C LEU A 150 -9.47 -0.33 -14.77
N GLU A 151 -10.49 -0.96 -15.31
CA GLU A 151 -10.83 -0.85 -16.72
C GLU A 151 -11.66 0.43 -16.93
N ARG A 152 -11.29 1.22 -17.92
CA ARG A 152 -12.01 2.45 -18.29
C ARG A 152 -12.83 2.22 -19.54
#